data_2d34985b1004698cd43e40c77418c157
#
_entry.id   2d34985b1004698cd43e40c77418c157
#
_cell.length_a   1.000
_cell.length_b   1.000
_cell.length_c   1.000
_cell.angle_alpha   90.00
_cell.angle_beta   90.00
_cell.angle_gamma   90.00
#
_symmetry.space_group_name_H-M   'P 1'
#
loop_
_entity.id
_entity.type
_entity.pdbx_description
1 polymer ?
#
loop_
_entity_poly.entity_id
_entity_poly.type
_entity_poly.pdbx_seq_one_letter_code
_entity_poly.pdbx_strand_id
1 'polypeptide(L)'
;MSLLEVIARASAKSQTQSAPSDYPIVLDPEPIFENLKPKFDDPNASAAAIPIEGWKISQTDSELIDSGKKFFTKLQKKLKNPTNFTKVEFLGILNPFLENIWEKKKAGESIGVDSSNDGYSRVLIEKVGNLIGKDVAGLVLDSCVVLEIWDLVGALIANGVFPNSCYQHLVPKLVAKRRSELLCLCVKHASDLGSSELLLILKYILDPPKDSYASSMDVRKEWESRALAAAQKAGDQSLSDKKLRVAKDVAVLLMVAYDGFSSAELCLHYLLASKNLDEVMFSAAISKLSGKEMKSLLRYLGKWLKKYERFPQASTASGLKACDWVPKLEDVAKCIGLVLDENYSALVLHPEFHEELRSINEVVSSLTLEARPCCSVANVAGKLMAEI
;
A
#
# COMPACT_ATOMS: atom_id res chain seq x y z
N MET A 1 0.54 21.37 -27.23
CA MET A 1 -0.91 21.29 -27.58
C MET A 1 -1.67 21.12 -26.27
N SER A 2 -2.64 21.96 -26.00
CA SER A 2 -3.51 21.80 -24.83
C SER A 2 -4.53 20.66 -25.08
N LEU A 3 -5.02 20.02 -24.02
CA LEU A 3 -6.05 18.98 -24.10
C LEU A 3 -7.30 19.51 -24.86
N LEU A 4 -7.62 20.79 -24.67
CA LEU A 4 -8.73 21.47 -25.31
C LEU A 4 -8.54 21.59 -26.84
N GLU A 5 -7.32 21.83 -27.33
CA GLU A 5 -7.01 21.83 -28.74
C GLU A 5 -7.14 20.45 -29.38
N VAL A 6 -6.77 19.38 -28.63
CA VAL A 6 -6.93 17.99 -29.09
C VAL A 6 -8.40 17.64 -29.22
N ILE A 7 -9.22 17.99 -28.22
CA ILE A 7 -10.67 17.75 -28.22
C ILE A 7 -11.36 18.57 -29.34
N ALA A 8 -11.01 19.85 -29.51
CA ALA A 8 -11.58 20.70 -30.54
C ALA A 8 -11.23 20.19 -31.95
N ARG A 9 -10.00 19.70 -32.18
CA ARG A 9 -9.59 19.09 -33.46
C ARG A 9 -10.30 17.75 -33.72
N ALA A 10 -10.50 16.91 -32.69
CA ALA A 10 -11.24 15.69 -32.83
C ALA A 10 -12.71 15.96 -33.19
N SER A 11 -13.36 16.93 -32.53
CA SER A 11 -14.72 17.34 -32.78
C SER A 11 -14.90 17.97 -34.19
N ALA A 12 -13.93 18.78 -34.67
CA ALA A 12 -13.98 19.36 -36.01
C ALA A 12 -13.79 18.33 -37.14
N LYS A 13 -13.04 17.24 -36.91
CA LYS A 13 -12.83 16.15 -37.87
C LYS A 13 -14.05 15.23 -38.03
N SER A 14 -14.88 15.11 -37.02
CA SER A 14 -16.08 14.24 -37.07
C SER A 14 -17.17 14.77 -38.05
N GLN A 15 -17.07 16.04 -38.45
CA GLN A 15 -18.04 16.64 -39.38
C GLN A 15 -17.67 16.48 -40.87
N THR A 16 -16.51 15.95 -41.20
CA THR A 16 -16.10 15.69 -42.60
C THR A 16 -15.97 14.17 -42.80
N GLN A 17 -17.00 13.57 -43.40
CA GLN A 17 -16.97 12.21 -43.87
C GLN A 17 -15.84 12.00 -44.89
N SER A 18 -15.06 10.90 -44.70
CA SER A 18 -14.15 10.26 -45.66
C SER A 18 -12.65 10.53 -45.61
N ALA A 19 -12.05 10.63 -44.43
CA ALA A 19 -10.62 10.34 -44.32
C ALA A 19 -10.38 9.21 -43.28
N PRO A 20 -9.45 8.26 -43.52
CA PRO A 20 -9.10 7.27 -42.51
C PRO A 20 -8.63 8.01 -41.23
N SER A 21 -9.26 7.74 -40.13
CA SER A 21 -8.94 8.40 -38.87
C SER A 21 -7.57 7.92 -38.40
N ASP A 22 -6.64 8.84 -38.14
CA ASP A 22 -5.33 8.57 -37.58
C ASP A 22 -5.41 8.12 -36.10
N TYR A 23 -6.62 8.04 -35.56
CA TYR A 23 -6.87 7.64 -34.15
C TYR A 23 -7.61 6.31 -34.07
N PRO A 24 -7.15 5.37 -33.24
CA PRO A 24 -7.77 4.04 -33.12
C PRO A 24 -9.16 4.06 -32.46
N ILE A 25 -9.57 5.19 -31.87
CA ILE A 25 -10.87 5.36 -31.20
C ILE A 25 -11.48 6.69 -31.64
N VAL A 26 -12.63 6.61 -32.30
CA VAL A 26 -13.49 7.78 -32.58
C VAL A 26 -14.57 7.77 -31.51
N LEU A 27 -14.55 8.75 -30.61
CA LEU A 27 -15.60 8.96 -29.60
C LEU A 27 -16.68 9.86 -30.21
N ASP A 28 -17.85 9.28 -30.43
CA ASP A 28 -19.04 10.06 -30.72
C ASP A 28 -19.69 10.43 -29.37
N PRO A 29 -19.72 11.71 -28.99
CA PRO A 29 -20.18 12.11 -27.67
C PRO A 29 -21.70 11.95 -27.49
N GLU A 30 -22.52 12.10 -28.52
CA GLU A 30 -23.99 12.03 -28.37
C GLU A 30 -24.50 10.67 -27.92
N PRO A 31 -24.13 9.53 -28.56
CA PRO A 31 -24.54 8.21 -28.09
C PRO A 31 -23.96 7.87 -26.69
N ILE A 32 -22.75 8.38 -26.39
CA ILE A 32 -22.14 8.16 -25.06
C ILE A 32 -22.97 8.87 -23.99
N PHE A 33 -23.34 10.14 -24.19
CA PHE A 33 -24.16 10.87 -23.22
C PHE A 33 -25.58 10.35 -23.10
N GLU A 34 -26.19 9.86 -24.17
CA GLU A 34 -27.50 9.22 -24.11
C GLU A 34 -27.49 7.91 -23.34
N ASN A 35 -26.43 7.10 -23.49
CA ASN A 35 -26.25 5.85 -22.76
C ASN A 35 -25.83 6.04 -21.29
N LEU A 36 -25.25 7.20 -20.94
CA LEU A 36 -24.92 7.56 -19.56
C LEU A 36 -26.11 8.14 -18.77
N LYS A 37 -27.20 8.52 -19.44
CA LYS A 37 -28.43 8.95 -18.75
C LYS A 37 -29.01 7.76 -17.94
N PRO A 38 -29.19 7.90 -16.62
CA PRO A 38 -29.79 6.83 -15.82
C PRO A 38 -31.22 6.58 -16.34
N LYS A 39 -31.48 5.36 -16.80
CA LYS A 39 -32.84 4.90 -17.11
C LYS A 39 -33.54 4.62 -15.80
N PHE A 40 -34.35 5.58 -15.33
CA PHE A 40 -35.05 5.50 -14.03
C PHE A 40 -36.22 4.49 -14.01
N ASP A 41 -36.53 3.80 -15.12
CA ASP A 41 -37.78 3.06 -15.27
C ASP A 41 -37.67 1.53 -15.11
N ASP A 42 -36.50 1.00 -14.71
CA ASP A 42 -36.36 -0.44 -14.45
C ASP A 42 -35.85 -0.73 -13.04
N PRO A 43 -36.78 -1.04 -12.08
CA PRO A 43 -36.39 -1.35 -10.70
C PRO A 43 -35.60 -2.67 -10.56
N ASN A 44 -35.48 -3.46 -11.63
CA ASN A 44 -34.74 -4.71 -11.66
C ASN A 44 -33.44 -4.62 -12.48
N ALA A 45 -33.06 -3.47 -13.01
CA ALA A 45 -31.78 -3.30 -13.66
C ALA A 45 -30.66 -3.42 -12.61
N SER A 46 -30.20 -4.64 -12.40
CA SER A 46 -28.97 -4.93 -11.69
C SER A 46 -27.86 -4.11 -12.35
N ALA A 47 -27.15 -3.29 -11.55
CA ALA A 47 -26.10 -2.35 -11.96
C ALA A 47 -24.85 -3.02 -12.59
N ALA A 48 -24.98 -4.17 -13.21
CA ALA A 48 -23.94 -4.86 -13.91
C ALA A 48 -23.86 -4.37 -15.34
N ALA A 49 -22.90 -3.51 -15.63
CA ALA A 49 -22.42 -3.12 -16.97
C ALA A 49 -23.52 -2.87 -18.02
N ILE A 50 -23.88 -1.61 -18.26
CA ILE A 50 -24.69 -1.21 -19.42
C ILE A 50 -23.81 -1.44 -20.66
N PRO A 51 -24.23 -2.29 -21.64
CA PRO A 51 -23.47 -2.47 -22.88
C PRO A 51 -23.49 -1.17 -23.68
N ILE A 52 -22.34 -0.59 -23.89
CA ILE A 52 -22.16 0.54 -24.81
C ILE A 52 -22.22 -0.04 -26.22
N GLU A 53 -23.05 0.52 -27.12
CA GLU A 53 -23.09 0.09 -28.51
C GLU A 53 -21.70 0.13 -29.14
N GLY A 54 -21.29 -0.96 -29.78
CA GLY A 54 -19.92 -1.13 -30.33
C GLY A 54 -18.95 -1.91 -29.44
N TRP A 55 -19.26 -2.16 -28.16
CA TRP A 55 -18.46 -3.02 -27.29
C TRP A 55 -19.06 -4.42 -27.21
N LYS A 56 -18.36 -5.39 -27.75
CA LYS A 56 -18.70 -6.80 -27.57
C LYS A 56 -17.73 -7.39 -26.54
N ILE A 57 -18.28 -7.89 -25.44
CA ILE A 57 -17.53 -8.72 -24.49
C ILE A 57 -17.11 -9.99 -25.25
N SER A 58 -15.85 -10.38 -25.18
CA SER A 58 -15.38 -11.63 -25.77
C SER A 58 -16.13 -12.82 -25.17
N GLN A 59 -16.31 -13.88 -25.92
CA GLN A 59 -16.99 -15.09 -25.42
C GLN A 59 -16.28 -15.65 -24.19
N THR A 60 -14.92 -15.65 -24.19
CA THR A 60 -14.11 -16.09 -23.06
C THR A 60 -14.34 -15.23 -21.82
N ASP A 61 -14.44 -13.90 -21.96
CA ASP A 61 -14.70 -13.01 -20.82
C ASP A 61 -16.13 -13.15 -20.30
N SER A 62 -17.12 -13.35 -21.19
CA SER A 62 -18.49 -13.64 -20.78
C SER A 62 -18.59 -14.91 -19.95
N GLU A 63 -17.92 -15.98 -20.39
CA GLU A 63 -17.87 -17.26 -19.65
C GLU A 63 -17.14 -17.13 -18.30
N LEU A 64 -16.08 -16.29 -18.20
CA LEU A 64 -15.41 -16.00 -16.94
C LEU A 64 -16.32 -15.24 -15.97
N ILE A 65 -17.05 -14.25 -16.46
CA ILE A 65 -18.04 -13.49 -15.67
C ILE A 65 -19.13 -14.44 -15.12
N ASP A 66 -19.66 -15.31 -15.95
CA ASP A 66 -20.70 -16.27 -15.53
C ASP A 66 -20.16 -17.34 -14.55
N SER A 67 -18.92 -17.77 -14.75
CA SER A 67 -18.22 -18.65 -13.80
C SER A 67 -18.03 -17.94 -12.45
N GLY A 68 -17.63 -16.66 -12.48
CA GLY A 68 -17.50 -15.82 -11.28
C GLY A 68 -18.83 -15.65 -10.53
N LYS A 69 -19.93 -15.40 -11.22
CA LYS A 69 -21.29 -15.32 -10.62
C LYS A 69 -21.71 -16.62 -9.95
N LYS A 70 -21.47 -17.76 -10.62
CA LYS A 70 -21.76 -19.09 -10.06
C LYS A 70 -20.93 -19.38 -8.81
N PHE A 71 -19.63 -19.09 -8.87
CA PHE A 71 -18.72 -19.23 -7.74
C PHE A 71 -19.14 -18.33 -6.56
N PHE A 72 -19.42 -17.05 -6.82
CA PHE A 72 -19.91 -16.09 -5.83
C PHE A 72 -21.15 -16.60 -5.10
N THR A 73 -22.17 -17.04 -5.85
CA THR A 73 -23.42 -17.56 -5.28
C THR A 73 -23.19 -18.81 -4.43
N LYS A 74 -22.31 -19.71 -4.88
CA LYS A 74 -21.95 -20.94 -4.15
C LYS A 74 -21.23 -20.61 -2.83
N LEU A 75 -20.24 -19.71 -2.88
CA LEU A 75 -19.45 -19.32 -1.72
C LEU A 75 -20.31 -18.53 -0.70
N GLN A 76 -21.16 -17.61 -1.18
CA GLN A 76 -22.06 -16.84 -0.33
C GLN A 76 -23.05 -17.74 0.44
N LYS A 77 -23.57 -18.78 -0.21
CA LYS A 77 -24.45 -19.78 0.46
C LYS A 77 -23.71 -20.53 1.57
N LYS A 78 -22.42 -20.87 1.36
CA LYS A 78 -21.62 -21.56 2.36
C LYS A 78 -21.26 -20.66 3.56
N LEU A 79 -20.96 -19.39 3.31
CA LEU A 79 -20.67 -18.41 4.37
C LEU A 79 -21.88 -18.11 5.27
N LYS A 80 -23.11 -18.26 4.77
CA LYS A 80 -24.33 -18.13 5.59
C LYS A 80 -24.45 -19.21 6.67
N ASN A 81 -23.80 -20.37 6.48
CA ASN A 81 -23.79 -21.49 7.43
C ASN A 81 -22.35 -21.85 7.82
N PRO A 82 -21.66 -21.01 8.62
CA PRO A 82 -20.23 -21.16 8.88
C PRO A 82 -19.85 -22.36 9.75
N THR A 83 -20.82 -22.98 10.46
CA THR A 83 -20.57 -24.10 11.38
C THR A 83 -20.00 -25.35 10.72
N ASN A 84 -20.31 -25.55 9.43
CA ASN A 84 -19.85 -26.71 8.65
C ASN A 84 -18.86 -26.34 7.54
N PHE A 85 -18.41 -25.08 7.47
CA PHE A 85 -17.53 -24.61 6.40
C PHE A 85 -16.08 -24.69 6.85
N THR A 86 -15.32 -25.63 6.29
CA THR A 86 -13.92 -25.89 6.66
C THR A 86 -12.96 -25.32 5.63
N LYS A 87 -11.68 -25.12 6.06
CA LYS A 87 -10.56 -24.71 5.18
C LYS A 87 -10.44 -25.61 3.95
N VAL A 88 -10.54 -26.94 4.14
CA VAL A 88 -10.40 -27.93 3.05
C VAL A 88 -11.54 -27.77 2.03
N GLU A 89 -12.77 -27.61 2.51
CA GLU A 89 -13.93 -27.41 1.64
C GLU A 89 -13.83 -26.08 0.86
N PHE A 90 -13.36 -25.02 1.52
CA PHE A 90 -13.13 -23.74 0.87
C PHE A 90 -12.08 -23.83 -0.23
N LEU A 91 -10.91 -24.43 0.03
CA LEU A 91 -9.86 -24.62 -0.96
C LEU A 91 -10.31 -25.52 -2.11
N GLY A 92 -11.10 -26.57 -1.81
CA GLY A 92 -11.70 -27.44 -2.81
C GLY A 92 -12.72 -26.75 -3.75
N ILE A 93 -13.23 -25.58 -3.36
CA ILE A 93 -14.10 -24.75 -4.22
C ILE A 93 -13.28 -23.66 -4.92
N LEU A 94 -12.30 -23.06 -4.22
CA LEU A 94 -11.48 -21.96 -4.72
C LEU A 94 -10.50 -22.39 -5.81
N ASN A 95 -9.73 -23.47 -5.58
CA ASN A 95 -8.69 -23.88 -6.51
C ASN A 95 -9.22 -24.21 -7.92
N PRO A 96 -10.27 -25.02 -8.10
CA PRO A 96 -10.81 -25.27 -9.43
C PRO A 96 -11.35 -24.01 -10.14
N PHE A 97 -11.84 -23.04 -9.37
CA PHE A 97 -12.25 -21.76 -9.92
C PHE A 97 -11.06 -20.96 -10.46
N LEU A 98 -9.96 -20.86 -9.70
CA LEU A 98 -8.74 -20.16 -10.10
C LEU A 98 -8.04 -20.88 -11.28
N GLU A 99 -8.02 -22.20 -11.27
CA GLU A 99 -7.49 -23.04 -12.36
C GLU A 99 -8.26 -22.80 -13.67
N ASN A 100 -9.57 -22.76 -13.63
CA ASN A 100 -10.40 -22.44 -14.80
C ASN A 100 -10.09 -21.05 -15.37
N ILE A 101 -9.83 -20.05 -14.52
CA ILE A 101 -9.41 -18.72 -14.97
C ILE A 101 -8.03 -18.80 -15.66
N TRP A 102 -7.10 -19.52 -15.05
CA TRP A 102 -5.74 -19.67 -15.59
C TRP A 102 -5.75 -20.37 -16.97
N GLU A 103 -6.44 -21.49 -17.10
CA GLU A 103 -6.56 -22.25 -18.33
C GLU A 103 -7.15 -21.43 -19.49
N LYS A 104 -8.19 -20.64 -19.20
CA LYS A 104 -8.87 -19.81 -20.22
C LYS A 104 -8.00 -18.63 -20.68
N LYS A 105 -7.14 -18.08 -19.83
CA LYS A 105 -6.32 -16.89 -20.14
C LYS A 105 -4.92 -17.22 -20.62
N LYS A 106 -4.35 -18.36 -20.21
CA LYS A 106 -2.97 -18.78 -20.54
C LYS A 106 -2.93 -20.24 -20.96
N ALA A 107 -3.73 -20.60 -21.97
CA ALA A 107 -3.75 -21.96 -22.51
C ALA A 107 -2.34 -22.45 -22.86
N GLY A 108 -1.86 -23.47 -22.15
CA GLY A 108 -0.59 -24.14 -22.40
C GLY A 108 0.60 -23.80 -21.46
N GLU A 109 0.47 -22.82 -20.57
CA GLU A 109 1.52 -22.59 -19.56
C GLU A 109 1.25 -23.41 -18.27
N SER A 110 2.26 -24.13 -17.79
CA SER A 110 2.17 -24.85 -16.50
C SER A 110 2.17 -23.87 -15.33
N ILE A 111 1.43 -24.19 -14.27
CA ILE A 111 1.36 -23.38 -13.04
C ILE A 111 2.72 -23.40 -12.30
N GLY A 112 3.55 -24.42 -12.55
CA GLY A 112 4.89 -24.54 -11.99
C GLY A 112 4.96 -25.01 -10.54
N VAL A 113 3.80 -25.35 -9.94
CA VAL A 113 3.68 -25.87 -8.57
C VAL A 113 2.65 -27.00 -8.56
N ASP A 114 2.94 -28.08 -7.85
CA ASP A 114 2.01 -29.21 -7.68
C ASP A 114 0.79 -28.81 -6.83
N SER A 115 -0.39 -29.28 -7.23
CA SER A 115 -1.65 -29.03 -6.51
C SER A 115 -1.69 -29.59 -5.07
N SER A 116 -0.78 -30.51 -4.75
CA SER A 116 -0.59 -31.06 -3.39
C SER A 116 0.20 -30.15 -2.46
N ASN A 117 0.81 -29.07 -2.96
CA ASN A 117 1.64 -28.17 -2.15
C ASN A 117 0.74 -27.20 -1.35
N ASP A 118 1.03 -27.01 -0.06
CA ASP A 118 0.30 -26.06 0.83
C ASP A 118 0.29 -24.62 0.29
N GLY A 119 1.28 -24.22 -0.53
CA GLY A 119 1.36 -22.91 -1.18
C GLY A 119 0.60 -22.78 -2.50
N TYR A 120 -0.03 -23.84 -3.01
CA TYR A 120 -0.63 -23.88 -4.36
C TYR A 120 -1.71 -22.77 -4.57
N SER A 121 -2.65 -22.67 -3.65
CA SER A 121 -3.71 -21.64 -3.71
C SER A 121 -3.15 -20.22 -3.70
N ARG A 122 -2.07 -19.98 -2.95
CA ARG A 122 -1.38 -18.70 -2.91
C ARG A 122 -0.78 -18.35 -4.27
N VAL A 123 -0.07 -19.30 -4.89
CA VAL A 123 0.52 -19.10 -6.22
C VAL A 123 -0.55 -18.84 -7.27
N LEU A 124 -1.70 -19.53 -7.19
CA LEU A 124 -2.85 -19.24 -8.06
C LEU A 124 -3.36 -17.82 -7.88
N ILE A 125 -3.56 -17.35 -6.65
CA ILE A 125 -4.00 -15.97 -6.38
C ILE A 125 -2.96 -14.97 -6.90
N GLU A 126 -1.67 -15.21 -6.71
CA GLU A 126 -0.61 -14.35 -7.22
C GLU A 126 -0.61 -14.25 -8.76
N LYS A 127 -0.99 -15.33 -9.45
CA LYS A 127 -1.01 -15.37 -10.94
C LYS A 127 -2.30 -14.85 -11.55
N VAL A 128 -3.45 -15.17 -10.98
CA VAL A 128 -4.77 -14.86 -11.57
C VAL A 128 -5.61 -13.90 -10.74
N GLY A 129 -5.14 -13.43 -9.60
CA GLY A 129 -5.89 -12.58 -8.70
C GLY A 129 -6.42 -11.30 -9.36
N ASN A 130 -5.66 -10.71 -10.26
CA ASN A 130 -6.05 -9.52 -11.04
C ASN A 130 -7.18 -9.79 -12.06
N LEU A 131 -7.48 -11.05 -12.36
CA LEU A 131 -8.57 -11.48 -13.27
C LEU A 131 -9.85 -11.84 -12.51
N ILE A 132 -9.79 -11.89 -11.19
CA ILE A 132 -10.96 -12.11 -10.33
C ILE A 132 -11.76 -10.81 -10.23
N GLY A 133 -13.07 -10.86 -10.42
CA GLY A 133 -13.93 -9.69 -10.21
C GLY A 133 -13.85 -9.19 -8.76
N LYS A 134 -13.89 -7.87 -8.57
CA LYS A 134 -13.74 -7.24 -7.24
C LYS A 134 -14.69 -7.78 -6.17
N ASP A 135 -15.93 -8.04 -6.53
CA ASP A 135 -16.94 -8.58 -5.59
C ASP A 135 -16.60 -10.01 -5.17
N VAL A 136 -16.14 -10.82 -6.13
CA VAL A 136 -15.71 -12.21 -5.87
C VAL A 136 -14.47 -12.20 -4.97
N ALA A 137 -13.51 -11.33 -5.27
CA ALA A 137 -12.29 -11.18 -4.46
C ALA A 137 -12.60 -10.72 -3.03
N GLY A 138 -13.54 -9.79 -2.85
CA GLY A 138 -14.02 -9.37 -1.51
C GLY A 138 -14.61 -10.54 -0.73
N LEU A 139 -15.46 -11.36 -1.37
CA LEU A 139 -16.06 -12.52 -0.73
C LEU A 139 -15.02 -13.62 -0.40
N VAL A 140 -14.03 -13.82 -1.28
CA VAL A 140 -12.88 -14.72 -1.01
C VAL A 140 -12.09 -14.22 0.19
N LEU A 141 -11.82 -12.91 0.26
CA LEU A 141 -11.14 -12.28 1.40
C LEU A 141 -11.90 -12.51 2.70
N ASP A 142 -13.21 -12.26 2.73
CA ASP A 142 -14.06 -12.51 3.91
C ASP A 142 -14.03 -13.97 4.34
N SER A 143 -14.06 -14.90 3.37
CA SER A 143 -13.93 -16.33 3.64
C SER A 143 -12.59 -16.69 4.26
N CYS A 144 -11.49 -16.15 3.71
CA CYS A 144 -10.15 -16.37 4.25
C CYS A 144 -10.01 -15.83 5.68
N VAL A 145 -10.60 -14.68 5.98
CA VAL A 145 -10.59 -14.08 7.33
C VAL A 145 -11.41 -14.91 8.32
N VAL A 146 -12.60 -15.39 7.92
CA VAL A 146 -13.46 -16.24 8.77
C VAL A 146 -12.79 -17.58 9.05
N LEU A 147 -12.13 -18.17 8.06
CA LEU A 147 -11.42 -19.45 8.16
C LEU A 147 -9.98 -19.31 8.66
N GLU A 148 -9.54 -18.11 8.99
CA GLU A 148 -8.18 -17.78 9.48
C GLU A 148 -7.05 -18.26 8.54
N ILE A 149 -7.26 -18.20 7.23
CA ILE A 149 -6.26 -18.56 6.22
C ILE A 149 -5.40 -17.33 5.88
N TRP A 150 -4.51 -16.97 6.80
CA TRP A 150 -3.77 -15.70 6.77
C TRP A 150 -2.82 -15.56 5.58
N ASP A 151 -2.24 -16.67 5.10
CA ASP A 151 -1.36 -16.67 3.94
C ASP A 151 -2.08 -16.21 2.67
N LEU A 152 -3.35 -16.63 2.48
CA LEU A 152 -4.16 -16.18 1.35
C LEU A 152 -4.63 -14.73 1.54
N VAL A 153 -4.94 -14.31 2.77
CA VAL A 153 -5.24 -12.90 3.06
C VAL A 153 -4.06 -12.02 2.67
N GLY A 154 -2.84 -12.41 3.02
CA GLY A 154 -1.62 -11.70 2.62
C GLY A 154 -1.45 -11.61 1.10
N ALA A 155 -1.67 -12.71 0.38
CA ALA A 155 -1.62 -12.73 -1.08
C ALA A 155 -2.68 -11.82 -1.73
N LEU A 156 -3.91 -11.82 -1.22
CA LEU A 156 -4.98 -10.96 -1.70
C LEU A 156 -4.68 -9.47 -1.47
N ILE A 157 -4.14 -9.11 -0.30
CA ILE A 157 -3.72 -7.73 0.00
C ILE A 157 -2.60 -7.30 -0.95
N ALA A 158 -1.56 -8.14 -1.11
CA ALA A 158 -0.41 -7.83 -1.95
C ALA A 158 -0.78 -7.62 -3.42
N ASN A 159 -1.79 -8.32 -3.91
CA ASN A 159 -2.29 -8.17 -5.29
C ASN A 159 -3.29 -7.01 -5.46
N GLY A 160 -3.84 -6.44 -4.38
CA GLY A 160 -4.76 -5.29 -4.43
C GLY A 160 -6.05 -5.56 -5.22
N VAL A 161 -6.54 -6.80 -5.24
CA VAL A 161 -7.62 -7.23 -6.14
C VAL A 161 -9.03 -6.96 -5.61
N PHE A 162 -9.18 -6.66 -4.35
CA PHE A 162 -10.49 -6.40 -3.72
C PHE A 162 -10.79 -4.90 -3.57
N PRO A 163 -12.07 -4.50 -3.41
CA PRO A 163 -12.45 -3.10 -3.25
C PRO A 163 -11.86 -2.47 -1.98
N ASN A 164 -11.53 -1.17 -2.04
CA ASN A 164 -11.03 -0.42 -0.88
C ASN A 164 -12.00 -0.46 0.32
N SER A 165 -13.31 -0.54 0.07
CA SER A 165 -14.32 -0.70 1.12
C SER A 165 -14.11 -1.93 2.02
N CYS A 166 -13.42 -2.97 1.54
CA CYS A 166 -13.12 -4.15 2.34
C CYS A 166 -12.17 -3.85 3.50
N TYR A 167 -11.31 -2.81 3.38
CA TYR A 167 -10.39 -2.45 4.48
C TYR A 167 -11.13 -2.02 5.76
N GLN A 168 -12.32 -1.42 5.64
CA GLN A 168 -13.17 -1.03 6.78
C GLN A 168 -13.52 -2.22 7.68
N HIS A 169 -13.68 -3.41 7.10
CA HIS A 169 -13.99 -4.64 7.82
C HIS A 169 -12.75 -5.49 8.11
N LEU A 170 -11.75 -5.41 7.25
CA LEU A 170 -10.51 -6.19 7.36
C LEU A 170 -9.64 -5.67 8.52
N VAL A 171 -9.36 -4.36 8.56
CA VAL A 171 -8.45 -3.77 9.55
C VAL A 171 -8.89 -4.04 10.99
N PRO A 172 -10.16 -3.83 11.39
CA PRO A 172 -10.61 -4.19 12.75
C PRO A 172 -10.43 -5.68 13.08
N LYS A 173 -10.66 -6.58 12.11
CA LYS A 173 -10.47 -8.01 12.29
C LYS A 173 -8.99 -8.38 12.48
N LEU A 174 -8.09 -7.77 11.69
CA LEU A 174 -6.64 -7.97 11.82
C LEU A 174 -6.11 -7.46 13.17
N VAL A 175 -6.60 -6.31 13.64
CA VAL A 175 -6.29 -5.77 14.97
C VAL A 175 -6.77 -6.72 16.06
N ALA A 176 -8.02 -7.20 15.98
CA ALA A 176 -8.58 -8.15 16.95
C ALA A 176 -7.81 -9.49 16.97
N LYS A 177 -7.37 -9.97 15.80
CA LYS A 177 -6.57 -11.19 15.65
C LYS A 177 -5.05 -10.95 15.78
N ARG A 178 -4.63 -9.71 16.06
CA ARG A 178 -3.25 -9.32 16.35
C ARG A 178 -2.26 -9.67 15.22
N ARG A 179 -2.67 -9.44 13.98
CA ARG A 179 -1.87 -9.73 12.78
C ARG A 179 -1.09 -8.50 12.31
N SER A 180 0.01 -8.17 13.04
CA SER A 180 0.85 -7.00 12.75
C SER A 180 1.43 -7.02 11.33
N GLU A 181 1.86 -8.20 10.86
CA GLU A 181 2.42 -8.39 9.52
C GLU A 181 1.41 -8.06 8.42
N LEU A 182 0.14 -8.46 8.59
CA LEU A 182 -0.91 -8.16 7.62
C LEU A 182 -1.37 -6.69 7.69
N LEU A 183 -1.34 -6.07 8.87
CA LEU A 183 -1.56 -4.63 9.00
C LEU A 183 -0.49 -3.84 8.26
N CYS A 184 0.79 -4.25 8.35
CA CYS A 184 1.87 -3.64 7.57
C CYS A 184 1.66 -3.85 6.06
N LEU A 185 1.17 -5.02 5.62
CA LEU A 185 0.82 -5.26 4.22
C LEU A 185 -0.35 -4.37 3.77
N CYS A 186 -1.38 -4.16 4.60
CA CYS A 186 -2.45 -3.21 4.28
C CYS A 186 -1.88 -1.81 4.02
N VAL A 187 -0.98 -1.33 4.88
CA VAL A 187 -0.34 -0.01 4.70
C VAL A 187 0.52 0.06 3.43
N LYS A 188 1.20 -1.04 3.08
CA LYS A 188 2.03 -1.12 1.86
C LYS A 188 1.22 -1.06 0.58
N HIS A 189 0.08 -1.73 0.53
CA HIS A 189 -0.63 -2.04 -0.71
C HIS A 189 -1.99 -1.34 -0.86
N ALA A 190 -2.60 -0.86 0.24
CA ALA A 190 -3.83 -0.11 0.14
C ALA A 190 -3.59 1.24 -0.54
N SER A 191 -4.40 1.54 -1.55
CA SER A 191 -4.34 2.82 -2.25
C SER A 191 -5.08 3.95 -1.51
N ASP A 192 -5.97 3.59 -0.58
CA ASP A 192 -6.86 4.54 0.08
C ASP A 192 -7.34 3.95 1.42
N LEU A 193 -6.62 4.26 2.49
CA LEU A 193 -7.03 3.94 3.86
C LEU A 193 -7.73 5.14 4.48
N GLY A 194 -8.94 4.94 4.97
CA GLY A 194 -9.68 5.98 5.68
C GLY A 194 -9.06 6.35 7.03
N SER A 195 -9.47 7.49 7.58
CA SER A 195 -8.96 7.96 8.88
C SER A 195 -9.28 7.01 10.04
N SER A 196 -10.39 6.26 9.98
CA SER A 196 -10.76 5.25 10.96
C SER A 196 -9.82 4.04 10.96
N GLU A 197 -9.48 3.55 9.78
CA GLU A 197 -8.55 2.43 9.59
C GLU A 197 -7.14 2.85 10.03
N LEU A 198 -6.68 4.03 9.62
CA LEU A 198 -5.40 4.59 10.03
C LEU A 198 -5.31 4.77 11.54
N LEU A 199 -6.36 5.27 12.18
CA LEU A 199 -6.42 5.42 13.63
C LEU A 199 -6.32 4.08 14.34
N LEU A 200 -7.03 3.05 13.87
CA LEU A 200 -6.95 1.71 14.45
C LEU A 200 -5.55 1.11 14.33
N ILE A 201 -4.92 1.26 13.16
CA ILE A 201 -3.55 0.80 12.92
C ILE A 201 -2.57 1.55 13.83
N LEU A 202 -2.66 2.89 13.90
CA LEU A 202 -1.82 3.72 14.76
C LEU A 202 -1.95 3.32 16.22
N LYS A 203 -3.16 3.22 16.76
CA LYS A 203 -3.40 2.84 18.16
C LYS A 203 -2.83 1.47 18.47
N TYR A 204 -3.05 0.50 17.58
CA TYR A 204 -2.51 -0.85 17.74
C TYR A 204 -0.98 -0.88 17.77
N ILE A 205 -0.31 -0.06 16.94
CA ILE A 205 1.15 -0.03 16.89
C ILE A 205 1.74 0.78 18.05
N LEU A 206 1.14 1.92 18.40
CA LEU A 206 1.66 2.82 19.44
C LEU A 206 1.44 2.31 20.88
N ASP A 207 0.40 1.51 21.10
CA ASP A 207 0.12 0.84 22.37
C ASP A 207 -0.25 -0.64 22.15
N PRO A 208 0.73 -1.46 21.73
CA PRO A 208 0.48 -2.85 21.33
C PRO A 208 0.02 -3.70 22.53
N PRO A 209 -1.01 -4.54 22.35
CA PRO A 209 -1.41 -5.51 23.37
C PRO A 209 -0.25 -6.45 23.71
N LYS A 210 -0.15 -6.89 24.97
CA LYS A 210 0.94 -7.76 25.46
C LYS A 210 1.13 -9.03 24.62
N ASP A 211 0.05 -9.58 24.10
CA ASP A 211 0.07 -10.84 23.32
C ASP A 211 0.31 -10.62 21.81
N SER A 212 0.52 -9.39 21.34
CA SER A 212 0.83 -9.08 19.93
C SER A 212 2.31 -9.31 19.58
N TYR A 213 3.12 -9.67 20.57
CA TYR A 213 4.56 -9.80 20.43
C TYR A 213 4.99 -10.78 19.34
N ALA A 214 4.34 -11.95 19.26
CA ALA A 214 4.70 -12.99 18.28
C ALA A 214 4.58 -12.48 16.83
N SER A 215 3.46 -11.84 16.46
CA SER A 215 3.22 -11.32 15.12
C SER A 215 4.12 -10.12 14.77
N SER A 216 4.46 -9.28 15.75
CA SER A 216 5.40 -8.17 15.54
C SER A 216 6.85 -8.67 15.39
N MET A 217 7.18 -9.83 15.91
CA MET A 217 8.50 -10.45 15.72
C MET A 217 8.75 -10.89 14.28
N ASP A 218 7.73 -11.26 13.53
CA ASP A 218 7.90 -11.62 12.12
C ASP A 218 8.28 -10.39 11.29
N VAL A 219 7.68 -9.24 11.59
CA VAL A 219 8.11 -7.95 11.01
C VAL A 219 9.56 -7.64 11.37
N ARG A 220 9.97 -7.87 12.62
CA ARG A 220 11.35 -7.66 13.06
C ARG A 220 12.34 -8.56 12.31
N LYS A 221 12.01 -9.84 12.12
CA LYS A 221 12.83 -10.78 11.35
C LYS A 221 12.95 -10.36 9.87
N GLU A 222 11.88 -9.84 9.28
CA GLU A 222 11.93 -9.29 7.92
C GLU A 222 12.95 -8.14 7.82
N TRP A 223 12.88 -7.17 8.75
CA TRP A 223 13.82 -6.06 8.79
C TRP A 223 15.26 -6.51 9.04
N GLU A 224 15.48 -7.44 9.98
CA GLU A 224 16.79 -8.04 10.26
C GLU A 224 17.37 -8.73 9.03
N SER A 225 16.60 -9.57 8.37
CA SER A 225 17.01 -10.25 7.14
C SER A 225 17.40 -9.26 6.03
N ARG A 226 16.63 -8.18 5.85
CA ARG A 226 16.94 -7.12 4.88
C ARG A 226 18.23 -6.39 5.22
N ALA A 227 18.44 -6.05 6.49
CA ALA A 227 19.66 -5.38 6.95
C ALA A 227 20.90 -6.27 6.78
N LEU A 228 20.82 -7.55 7.15
CA LEU A 228 21.88 -8.54 6.97
C LEU A 228 22.21 -8.77 5.49
N ALA A 229 21.22 -8.93 4.63
CA ALA A 229 21.42 -9.10 3.19
C ALA A 229 22.11 -7.87 2.57
N ALA A 230 21.77 -6.67 3.01
CA ALA A 230 22.41 -5.46 2.55
C ALA A 230 23.87 -5.37 3.05
N ALA A 231 24.13 -5.74 4.31
CA ALA A 231 25.48 -5.81 4.87
C ALA A 231 26.38 -6.81 4.12
N GLN A 232 25.84 -7.99 3.78
CA GLN A 232 26.55 -8.98 2.97
C GLN A 232 26.92 -8.44 1.57
N LYS A 233 25.97 -7.76 0.90
CA LYS A 233 26.24 -7.09 -0.39
C LYS A 233 27.28 -5.99 -0.29
N ALA A 234 27.33 -5.25 0.80
CA ALA A 234 28.32 -4.21 1.04
C ALA A 234 29.75 -4.77 1.28
N GLY A 235 29.86 -6.06 1.65
CA GLY A 235 31.12 -6.79 1.76
C GLY A 235 31.57 -7.50 0.49
N ASP A 236 30.78 -7.51 -0.57
CA ASP A 236 31.08 -8.22 -1.80
C ASP A 236 32.13 -7.48 -2.65
N GLN A 237 33.34 -8.01 -2.68
CA GLN A 237 34.47 -7.44 -3.42
C GLN A 237 34.38 -7.61 -4.94
N SER A 238 33.42 -8.41 -5.44
CA SER A 238 33.20 -8.60 -6.89
C SER A 238 32.46 -7.42 -7.55
N LEU A 239 31.90 -6.51 -6.76
CA LEU A 239 31.17 -5.35 -7.24
C LEU A 239 32.11 -4.23 -7.71
N SER A 240 31.73 -3.52 -8.77
CA SER A 240 32.43 -2.29 -9.17
C SER A 240 32.35 -1.22 -8.08
N ASP A 241 33.35 -0.35 -7.98
CA ASP A 241 33.46 0.69 -6.94
C ASP A 241 32.19 1.52 -6.76
N LYS A 242 31.56 1.91 -7.88
CA LYS A 242 30.29 2.65 -7.85
C LYS A 242 29.15 1.84 -7.22
N LYS A 243 29.03 0.55 -7.58
CA LYS A 243 28.00 -0.35 -7.02
C LYS A 243 28.29 -0.67 -5.55
N LEU A 244 29.56 -0.82 -5.19
CA LEU A 244 29.98 -1.09 -3.82
C LEU A 244 29.68 0.09 -2.91
N ARG A 245 29.90 1.35 -3.37
CA ARG A 245 29.54 2.55 -2.63
C ARG A 245 28.04 2.61 -2.36
N VAL A 246 27.21 2.41 -3.39
CA VAL A 246 25.75 2.35 -3.24
C VAL A 246 25.32 1.23 -2.28
N ALA A 247 25.92 0.03 -2.37
CA ALA A 247 25.63 -1.07 -1.47
C ALA A 247 25.95 -0.73 -0.01
N LYS A 248 27.07 -0.03 0.24
CA LYS A 248 27.46 0.46 1.59
C LYS A 248 26.45 1.47 2.12
N ASP A 249 26.03 2.44 1.30
CA ASP A 249 25.04 3.47 1.71
C ASP A 249 23.69 2.82 2.04
N VAL A 250 23.22 1.85 1.24
CA VAL A 250 22.01 1.04 1.50
C VAL A 250 22.15 0.25 2.80
N ALA A 251 23.29 -0.40 3.02
CA ALA A 251 23.52 -1.19 4.23
C ALA A 251 23.49 -0.29 5.48
N VAL A 252 24.13 0.87 5.43
CA VAL A 252 24.10 1.84 6.55
C VAL A 252 22.67 2.26 6.84
N LEU A 253 21.89 2.66 5.82
CA LEU A 253 20.51 3.10 6.03
C LEU A 253 19.61 2.00 6.61
N LEU A 254 19.71 0.76 6.10
CA LEU A 254 18.91 -0.36 6.61
C LEU A 254 19.32 -0.76 8.03
N MET A 255 20.61 -0.72 8.36
CA MET A 255 21.07 -0.95 9.74
C MET A 255 20.59 0.14 10.68
N VAL A 256 20.66 1.41 10.27
CA VAL A 256 20.11 2.55 11.03
C VAL A 256 18.61 2.41 11.26
N ALA A 257 17.87 1.94 10.24
CA ALA A 257 16.42 1.72 10.34
C ALA A 257 16.06 0.52 11.24
N TYR A 258 16.92 -0.48 11.34
CA TYR A 258 16.67 -1.65 12.18
C TYR A 258 17.07 -1.43 13.63
N ASP A 259 18.26 -0.87 13.86
CA ASP A 259 18.86 -0.75 15.19
C ASP A 259 18.10 0.21 16.10
N GLY A 260 17.95 -0.16 17.38
CA GLY A 260 17.35 0.69 18.41
C GLY A 260 15.85 0.93 18.31
N PHE A 261 15.17 0.33 17.34
CA PHE A 261 13.69 0.33 17.23
C PHE A 261 13.09 -0.95 17.78
N SER A 262 11.95 -0.83 18.46
CA SER A 262 11.15 -1.98 18.89
C SER A 262 10.41 -2.60 17.69
N SER A 263 9.92 -3.85 17.84
CA SER A 263 9.15 -4.51 16.78
C SER A 263 7.92 -3.71 16.35
N ALA A 264 7.25 -3.05 17.28
CA ALA A 264 6.12 -2.16 17.00
C ALA A 264 6.56 -0.90 16.25
N GLU A 265 7.68 -0.28 16.63
CA GLU A 265 8.22 0.89 15.93
C GLU A 265 8.66 0.55 14.50
N LEU A 266 9.13 -0.68 14.24
CA LEU A 266 9.41 -1.14 12.87
C LEU A 266 8.14 -1.20 12.00
N CYS A 267 6.97 -1.46 12.58
CA CYS A 267 5.70 -1.37 11.85
C CYS A 267 5.36 0.08 11.47
N LEU A 268 5.73 1.09 12.30
CA LEU A 268 5.54 2.50 11.95
C LEU A 268 6.37 2.94 10.74
N HIS A 269 7.49 2.29 10.46
CA HIS A 269 8.29 2.61 9.28
C HIS A 269 7.46 2.47 8.00
N TYR A 270 6.67 1.41 7.87
CA TYR A 270 5.80 1.20 6.71
C TYR A 270 4.76 2.31 6.58
N LEU A 271 4.22 2.79 7.70
CA LEU A 271 3.22 3.85 7.71
C LEU A 271 3.82 5.19 7.26
N LEU A 272 4.95 5.60 7.85
CA LEU A 272 5.58 6.87 7.50
C LEU A 272 6.15 6.88 6.09
N ALA A 273 6.72 5.76 5.62
CA ALA A 273 7.29 5.65 4.29
C ALA A 273 6.26 5.40 3.19
N SER A 274 4.98 5.22 3.54
CA SER A 274 3.92 4.96 2.56
C SER A 274 3.64 6.18 1.69
N LYS A 275 3.75 6.00 0.37
CA LYS A 275 3.42 7.03 -0.63
C LYS A 275 1.91 7.14 -0.88
N ASN A 276 1.14 6.16 -0.43
CA ASN A 276 -0.30 6.07 -0.62
C ASN A 276 -1.09 6.66 0.56
N LEU A 277 -0.39 7.21 1.55
CA LEU A 277 -1.00 7.79 2.72
C LEU A 277 -1.53 9.20 2.40
N ASP A 278 -2.84 9.37 2.48
CA ASP A 278 -3.46 10.69 2.35
C ASP A 278 -3.18 11.51 3.63
N GLU A 279 -2.62 12.72 3.44
CA GLU A 279 -2.20 13.59 4.54
C GLU A 279 -3.38 14.06 5.40
N VAL A 280 -4.53 14.33 4.78
CA VAL A 280 -5.75 14.76 5.47
C VAL A 280 -6.31 13.62 6.33
N MET A 281 -6.35 12.41 5.78
CA MET A 281 -6.82 11.23 6.51
C MET A 281 -5.88 10.88 7.66
N PHE A 282 -4.57 11.06 7.47
CA PHE A 282 -3.57 10.81 8.49
C PHE A 282 -3.61 11.86 9.61
N SER A 283 -3.75 13.15 9.28
CA SER A 283 -3.98 14.25 10.21
C SER A 283 -5.22 13.98 11.07
N ALA A 284 -6.35 13.64 10.45
CA ALA A 284 -7.58 13.27 11.15
C ALA A 284 -7.45 12.04 12.05
N ALA A 285 -6.52 11.12 11.77
CA ALA A 285 -6.22 10.01 12.66
C ALA A 285 -5.33 10.46 13.83
N ILE A 286 -4.29 11.27 13.58
CA ILE A 286 -3.38 11.81 14.61
C ILE A 286 -4.16 12.65 15.64
N SER A 287 -5.11 13.46 15.23
CA SER A 287 -5.91 14.31 16.13
C SER A 287 -6.72 13.53 17.18
N LYS A 288 -6.94 12.22 16.94
CA LYS A 288 -7.72 11.33 17.84
C LYS A 288 -6.84 10.40 18.69
N LEU A 289 -5.53 10.62 18.72
CA LEU A 289 -4.61 9.86 19.57
C LEU A 289 -4.74 10.31 21.04
N SER A 290 -4.64 9.34 21.95
CA SER A 290 -4.51 9.64 23.38
C SER A 290 -3.14 10.22 23.72
N GLY A 291 -2.98 10.87 24.87
CA GLY A 291 -1.69 11.41 25.31
C GLY A 291 -0.58 10.37 25.36
N LYS A 292 -0.88 9.14 25.79
CA LYS A 292 0.10 8.04 25.80
C LYS A 292 0.55 7.65 24.38
N GLU A 293 -0.38 7.50 23.46
CA GLU A 293 -0.10 7.16 22.06
C GLU A 293 0.68 8.27 21.38
N MET A 294 0.30 9.53 21.60
CA MET A 294 0.99 10.70 21.07
C MET A 294 2.43 10.79 21.59
N LYS A 295 2.65 10.55 22.89
CA LYS A 295 3.99 10.50 23.48
C LYS A 295 4.84 9.41 22.84
N SER A 296 4.27 8.22 22.60
CA SER A 296 4.96 7.13 21.90
C SER A 296 5.34 7.51 20.47
N LEU A 297 4.45 8.21 19.75
CA LEU A 297 4.72 8.71 18.41
C LEU A 297 5.83 9.76 18.40
N LEU A 298 5.80 10.75 19.29
CA LEU A 298 6.86 11.76 19.41
C LEU A 298 8.23 11.13 19.72
N ARG A 299 8.29 10.15 20.61
CA ARG A 299 9.54 9.40 20.89
C ARG A 299 10.08 8.70 19.66
N TYR A 300 9.22 8.05 18.90
CA TYR A 300 9.60 7.39 17.67
C TYR A 300 10.15 8.39 16.63
N LEU A 301 9.47 9.51 16.43
CA LEU A 301 9.92 10.57 15.52
C LEU A 301 11.24 11.19 15.98
N GLY A 302 11.40 11.45 17.29
CA GLY A 302 12.65 11.93 17.90
C GLY A 302 13.82 10.95 17.72
N LYS A 303 13.58 9.62 17.79
CA LYS A 303 14.59 8.62 17.47
C LYS A 303 15.08 8.74 16.03
N TRP A 304 14.16 8.92 15.07
CA TRP A 304 14.54 9.10 13.66
C TRP A 304 15.36 10.36 13.44
N LEU A 305 14.97 11.50 14.01
CA LEU A 305 15.74 12.74 13.90
C LEU A 305 17.17 12.57 14.43
N LYS A 306 17.34 11.97 15.61
CA LYS A 306 18.69 11.68 16.19
C LYS A 306 19.52 10.77 15.30
N LYS A 307 18.88 9.81 14.61
CA LYS A 307 19.58 8.93 13.67
C LYS A 307 20.03 9.66 12.41
N TYR A 308 19.21 10.54 11.87
CA TYR A 308 19.59 11.38 10.72
C TYR A 308 20.67 12.41 11.09
N GLU A 309 20.65 12.98 12.29
CA GLU A 309 21.71 13.83 12.80
C GLU A 309 23.04 13.06 12.90
N ARG A 310 23.00 11.85 13.45
CA ARG A 310 24.20 11.03 13.64
C ARG A 310 24.75 10.42 12.36
N PHE A 311 23.89 10.11 11.40
CA PHE A 311 24.20 9.41 10.14
C PHE A 311 23.68 10.18 8.92
N PRO A 312 24.20 11.38 8.61
CA PRO A 312 23.71 12.20 7.50
C PRO A 312 23.86 11.50 6.13
N GLN A 313 24.83 10.61 5.97
CA GLN A 313 24.99 9.78 4.77
C GLN A 313 23.81 8.83 4.53
N ALA A 314 23.02 8.50 5.54
CA ALA A 314 21.83 7.67 5.39
C ALA A 314 20.75 8.34 4.51
N SER A 315 20.71 9.68 4.47
CA SER A 315 19.77 10.42 3.64
C SER A 315 20.01 10.24 2.13
N THR A 316 21.26 9.98 1.71
CA THR A 316 21.63 9.82 0.29
C THR A 316 21.08 8.53 -0.33
N ALA A 317 20.88 7.47 0.45
CA ALA A 317 20.36 6.17 0.00
C ALA A 317 18.83 6.10 0.00
N SER A 318 18.13 7.10 0.54
CA SER A 318 16.67 7.08 0.77
C SER A 318 15.79 7.03 -0.49
N GLY A 319 16.34 7.14 -1.69
CA GLY A 319 15.62 7.05 -2.97
C GLY A 319 15.74 5.69 -3.67
N LEU A 320 16.48 4.74 -3.12
CA LEU A 320 16.74 3.46 -3.74
C LEU A 320 15.64 2.45 -3.38
N LYS A 321 15.21 1.61 -4.35
CA LYS A 321 14.18 0.56 -4.15
C LYS A 321 14.44 -0.36 -2.96
N ALA A 322 15.71 -0.63 -2.64
CA ALA A 322 16.07 -1.43 -1.47
C ALA A 322 15.64 -0.80 -0.14
N CYS A 323 15.44 0.52 -0.13
CA CYS A 323 15.09 1.33 1.03
C CYS A 323 13.66 1.91 0.98
N ASP A 324 12.78 1.36 0.13
CA ASP A 324 11.44 1.91 -0.13
C ASP A 324 10.58 2.09 1.14
N TRP A 325 10.81 1.29 2.18
CA TRP A 325 10.03 1.33 3.42
C TRP A 325 10.78 1.97 4.60
N VAL A 326 11.89 2.63 4.33
CA VAL A 326 12.59 3.43 5.33
C VAL A 326 12.03 4.86 5.27
N PRO A 327 11.48 5.41 6.38
CA PRO A 327 11.01 6.79 6.41
C PRO A 327 12.15 7.75 6.08
N LYS A 328 11.92 8.70 5.19
CA LYS A 328 12.87 9.76 4.88
C LYS A 328 12.81 10.85 5.94
N LEU A 329 13.86 11.67 6.03
CA LEU A 329 13.85 12.85 6.90
C LEU A 329 12.65 13.77 6.63
N GLU A 330 12.27 13.92 5.35
CA GLU A 330 11.10 14.69 4.94
C GLU A 330 9.79 14.10 5.51
N ASP A 331 9.61 12.78 5.46
CA ASP A 331 8.43 12.10 5.98
C ASP A 331 8.32 12.26 7.50
N VAL A 332 9.47 12.17 8.19
CA VAL A 332 9.55 12.38 9.64
C VAL A 332 9.21 13.84 10.00
N ALA A 333 9.76 14.81 9.27
CA ALA A 333 9.51 16.24 9.50
C ALA A 333 8.04 16.60 9.23
N LYS A 334 7.44 16.08 8.15
CA LYS A 334 6.01 16.25 7.84
C LYS A 334 5.13 15.69 8.96
N CYS A 335 5.43 14.48 9.43
CA CYS A 335 4.66 13.87 10.51
C CYS A 335 4.76 14.66 11.82
N ILE A 336 5.94 15.22 12.15
CA ILE A 336 6.09 16.12 13.31
C ILE A 336 5.22 17.37 13.13
N GLY A 337 5.24 17.99 11.94
CA GLY A 337 4.38 19.14 11.62
C GLY A 337 2.91 18.83 11.87
N LEU A 338 2.40 17.71 11.33
CA LEU A 338 1.02 17.29 11.56
C LEU A 338 0.68 17.06 13.04
N VAL A 339 1.59 16.45 13.80
CA VAL A 339 1.39 16.23 15.25
C VAL A 339 1.31 17.57 15.98
N LEU A 340 2.17 18.55 15.63
CA LEU A 340 2.18 19.88 16.24
C LEU A 340 0.92 20.67 15.89
N ASP A 341 0.52 20.66 14.61
CA ASP A 341 -0.62 21.43 14.13
C ASP A 341 -1.94 20.91 14.73
N GLU A 342 -2.16 19.60 14.72
CA GLU A 342 -3.40 18.98 15.19
C GLU A 342 -3.54 18.97 16.72
N ASN A 343 -2.43 18.94 17.46
CA ASN A 343 -2.46 18.72 18.90
C ASN A 343 -1.78 19.86 19.69
N TYR A 344 -1.61 21.04 19.09
CA TYR A 344 -0.88 22.17 19.67
C TYR A 344 -1.30 22.47 21.13
N SER A 345 -2.58 22.63 21.37
CA SER A 345 -3.10 22.97 22.72
C SER A 345 -2.77 21.87 23.74
N ALA A 346 -2.91 20.60 23.37
CA ALA A 346 -2.59 19.49 24.27
C ALA A 346 -1.08 19.41 24.55
N LEU A 347 -0.24 19.62 23.54
CA LEU A 347 1.20 19.56 23.66
C LEU A 347 1.77 20.69 24.54
N VAL A 348 1.17 21.87 24.49
CA VAL A 348 1.57 23.01 25.33
C VAL A 348 1.09 22.86 26.77
N LEU A 349 -0.16 22.44 26.97
CA LEU A 349 -0.79 22.41 28.29
C LEU A 349 -0.34 21.23 29.16
N HIS A 350 0.12 20.12 28.56
CA HIS A 350 0.49 18.92 29.29
C HIS A 350 2.00 18.76 29.44
N PRO A 351 2.57 18.90 30.65
CA PRO A 351 4.02 18.83 30.90
C PRO A 351 4.68 17.51 30.48
N GLU A 352 3.89 16.44 30.37
CA GLU A 352 4.37 15.11 29.98
C GLU A 352 4.98 15.05 28.58
N PHE A 353 4.68 16.03 27.71
CA PHE A 353 5.24 16.14 26.36
C PHE A 353 6.49 17.02 26.28
N HIS A 354 6.71 17.89 27.27
CA HIS A 354 7.74 18.93 27.18
C HIS A 354 9.16 18.39 27.05
N GLU A 355 9.44 17.24 27.65
CA GLU A 355 10.76 16.61 27.54
C GLU A 355 11.03 16.12 26.11
N GLU A 356 10.05 15.41 25.51
CA GLU A 356 10.15 14.91 24.14
C GLU A 356 10.24 16.06 23.12
N LEU A 357 9.43 17.10 23.32
CA LEU A 357 9.43 18.28 22.45
C LEU A 357 10.76 19.06 22.54
N ARG A 358 11.34 19.20 23.75
CA ARG A 358 12.66 19.82 23.92
C ARG A 358 13.72 19.01 23.21
N SER A 359 13.74 17.71 23.37
CA SER A 359 14.69 16.83 22.69
C SER A 359 14.56 16.91 21.15
N ILE A 360 13.32 16.99 20.62
CA ILE A 360 13.09 17.18 19.18
C ILE A 360 13.61 18.55 18.74
N ASN A 361 13.30 19.62 19.49
CA ASN A 361 13.74 20.98 19.16
C ASN A 361 15.28 21.13 19.14
N GLU A 362 15.97 20.48 20.08
CA GLU A 362 17.44 20.47 20.12
C GLU A 362 18.03 19.86 18.84
N VAL A 363 17.51 18.68 18.42
CA VAL A 363 18.00 18.00 17.20
C VAL A 363 17.63 18.78 15.94
N VAL A 364 16.40 19.31 15.85
CA VAL A 364 15.97 20.12 14.69
C VAL A 364 16.84 21.39 14.59
N SER A 365 17.17 22.03 15.72
CA SER A 365 18.05 23.19 15.74
C SER A 365 19.46 22.84 15.25
N SER A 366 20.01 21.71 15.68
CA SER A 366 21.30 21.19 15.20
C SER A 366 21.29 20.94 13.69
N LEU A 367 20.30 20.18 13.18
CA LEU A 367 20.17 19.90 11.74
C LEU A 367 19.98 21.18 10.90
N THR A 368 19.28 22.17 11.43
CA THR A 368 19.07 23.45 10.73
C THR A 368 20.35 24.27 10.65
N LEU A 369 21.16 24.27 11.71
CA LEU A 369 22.45 24.91 11.72
C LEU A 369 23.42 24.30 10.71
N GLU A 370 23.42 22.99 10.55
CA GLU A 370 24.22 22.28 9.55
C GLU A 370 23.72 22.51 8.10
N ALA A 371 22.41 22.56 7.91
CA ALA A 371 21.81 22.76 6.58
C ALA A 371 22.12 24.15 5.99
N ARG A 372 22.20 25.21 6.80
CA ARG A 372 22.46 26.60 6.36
C ARG A 372 23.73 26.75 5.54
N PRO A 373 24.91 26.32 6.01
CA PRO A 373 26.16 26.43 5.23
C PRO A 373 26.10 25.53 3.98
N CYS A 374 25.49 24.34 4.06
CA CYS A 374 25.35 23.48 2.89
C CYS A 374 24.49 24.13 1.78
N CYS A 375 23.38 24.78 2.12
CA CYS A 375 22.57 25.54 1.17
C CYS A 375 23.34 26.71 0.58
N SER A 376 24.15 27.43 1.39
CA SER A 376 24.98 28.54 0.92
C SER A 376 26.02 28.07 -0.09
N VAL A 377 26.72 26.97 0.17
CA VAL A 377 27.72 26.39 -0.74
C VAL A 377 27.04 25.89 -2.02
N ALA A 378 25.88 25.21 -1.92
CA ALA A 378 25.13 24.73 -3.07
C ALA A 378 24.67 25.88 -3.99
N ASN A 379 24.23 26.99 -3.40
CA ASN A 379 23.84 28.18 -4.16
C ASN A 379 25.03 28.83 -4.90
N VAL A 380 26.19 28.89 -4.26
CA VAL A 380 27.42 29.39 -4.90
C VAL A 380 27.89 28.47 -6.00
N ALA A 381 27.90 27.16 -5.76
CA ALA A 381 28.25 26.16 -6.78
C ALA A 381 27.28 26.19 -7.97
N GLY A 382 25.98 26.31 -7.70
CA GLY A 382 24.95 26.41 -8.77
C GLY A 382 25.13 27.67 -9.63
N LYS A 383 25.50 28.82 -9.04
CA LYS A 383 25.81 30.03 -9.79
C LYS A 383 27.07 29.87 -10.64
N LEU A 384 28.13 29.29 -10.09
CA LEU A 384 29.35 29.03 -10.86
C LEU A 384 29.15 28.08 -12.04
N MET A 385 28.27 27.05 -11.88
CA MET A 385 27.93 26.13 -12.96
C MET A 385 27.03 26.74 -14.03
N ALA A 386 26.30 27.81 -13.72
CA ALA A 386 25.47 28.52 -14.69
C ALA A 386 26.25 29.58 -15.49
N GLU A 387 27.45 29.93 -15.05
CA GLU A 387 28.37 30.88 -15.72
C GLU A 387 29.41 30.19 -16.61
N ILE A 388 29.48 28.84 -16.58
CA ILE A 388 30.28 28.00 -17.48
C ILE A 388 29.44 27.45 -18.61
#